data_5e6e39a9c2de463b0833197818bb03a7
#
_entry.id   5e6e39a9c2de463b0833197818bb03a7
#
_cell.length_a   1.000
_cell.length_b   1.000
_cell.length_c   1.000
_cell.angle_alpha   90.00
_cell.angle_beta   90.00
_cell.angle_gamma   90.00
#
_symmetry.space_group_name_H-M   'P 1'
#
loop_
_entity.id
_entity.type
_entity.pdbx_description
1 polymer ?
#
loop_
_entity_poly.entity_id
_entity_poly.type
_entity_poly.pdbx_seq_one_letter_code
_entity_poly.pdbx_strand_id
1 'polypeptide(L)'
;MSDEKTELSDLFKLTHELVCIPSESFKEKAIVDFIADKLSKAPWLNITRIGDNIVAKTGEKTEKRLLLGGHTDTVPAQGNDQIRLSDDSIWGIGSADMKGGIAIMLSLALNVPDTAVDMTYVFYAREEVAHKHNGLLEIEANQPELLTADLAILGEPTSGNIEAGCQGTMRFTLELKGERAHTARPWMGRNAIHRLSGVLAAISDYESRNPVIEGCQYREALQVVKVEGGIAGNVVPDSTTLTINHRVAPDRNLETAEKEIRCLLEPFMEAGDKLKVIDAAPPAKPGLSNPILTSMIETHQLDVQAKLGWTDVAFFDQKGVPAANFGPGDATLAHTSNEQVERSSI
;
A
#
# COMPACT_ATOMS: atom_id res chain seq x y z
N MET A 1 8.73 34.27 -15.07
CA MET A 1 9.91 33.38 -14.88
C MET A 1 10.52 33.48 -13.47
N SER A 2 10.13 34.42 -12.58
CA SER A 2 10.58 34.48 -11.19
C SER A 2 9.70 33.71 -10.21
N ASP A 3 8.44 33.48 -10.56
CA ASP A 3 7.45 32.89 -9.65
C ASP A 3 7.55 31.36 -9.57
N GLU A 4 7.86 30.67 -10.69
CA GLU A 4 8.02 29.20 -10.68
C GLU A 4 9.18 28.71 -9.82
N LYS A 5 10.29 29.46 -9.75
CA LYS A 5 11.44 29.07 -8.92
C LYS A 5 11.19 29.24 -7.43
N THR A 6 10.29 30.16 -7.04
CA THR A 6 9.94 30.41 -5.64
C THR A 6 8.99 29.33 -5.12
N GLU A 7 8.00 28.90 -5.91
CA GLU A 7 7.06 27.83 -5.55
C GLU A 7 7.76 26.47 -5.36
N LEU A 8 8.64 26.09 -6.28
CA LEU A 8 9.43 24.86 -6.15
C LEU A 8 10.34 24.86 -4.91
N SER A 9 10.86 26.03 -4.52
CA SER A 9 11.63 26.19 -3.28
C SER A 9 10.78 25.94 -2.03
N ASP A 10 9.56 26.45 -2.01
CA ASP A 10 8.66 26.31 -0.87
C ASP A 10 8.14 24.87 -0.70
N LEU A 11 7.86 24.17 -1.80
CA LEU A 11 7.39 22.77 -1.77
C LEU A 11 8.47 21.82 -1.24
N PHE A 12 9.71 21.97 -1.68
CA PHE A 12 10.83 21.16 -1.18
C PHE A 12 11.08 21.38 0.31
N LYS A 13 10.96 22.65 0.76
CA LYS A 13 11.03 23.01 2.17
C LYS A 13 9.89 22.38 2.98
N LEU A 14 8.67 22.41 2.46
CA LEU A 14 7.50 21.80 3.10
C LEU A 14 7.69 20.27 3.22
N THR A 15 8.21 19.63 2.18
CA THR A 15 8.56 18.21 2.22
C THR A 15 9.57 17.92 3.33
N HIS A 16 10.64 18.70 3.43
CA HIS A 16 11.62 18.56 4.50
C HIS A 16 11.01 18.76 5.89
N GLU A 17 10.15 19.78 6.08
CA GLU A 17 9.43 20.01 7.34
C GLU A 17 8.62 18.75 7.75
N LEU A 18 7.88 18.14 6.81
CA LEU A 18 7.09 16.93 7.06
C LEU A 18 7.97 15.70 7.37
N VAL A 19 9.08 15.52 6.64
CA VAL A 19 10.02 14.41 6.87
C VAL A 19 10.65 14.50 8.25
N CYS A 20 10.93 15.72 8.73
CA CYS A 20 11.48 15.95 10.07
C CYS A 20 10.50 15.65 11.22
N ILE A 21 9.21 15.42 10.95
CA ILE A 21 8.22 15.04 11.98
C ILE A 21 8.13 13.51 12.04
N PRO A 22 8.57 12.84 13.12
CA PRO A 22 8.40 11.42 13.29
C PRO A 22 6.92 11.04 13.32
N SER A 23 6.53 10.02 12.55
CA SER A 23 5.13 9.59 12.44
C SER A 23 5.01 8.07 12.20
N GLU A 24 5.80 7.26 12.93
CA GLU A 24 5.59 5.80 12.95
C GLU A 24 4.12 5.47 13.24
N SER A 25 3.57 4.44 12.58
CA SER A 25 2.17 4.02 12.75
C SER A 25 1.75 3.98 14.22
N PHE A 26 0.57 4.53 14.53
CA PHE A 26 0.02 4.81 15.87
C PHE A 26 0.68 5.99 16.62
N LYS A 27 1.57 6.75 16.00
CA LYS A 27 2.23 7.93 16.58
C LYS A 27 2.08 9.17 15.67
N GLU A 28 1.05 9.23 14.86
CA GLU A 28 0.84 10.23 13.80
C GLU A 28 0.41 11.60 14.32
N LYS A 29 0.04 11.72 15.60
CA LYS A 29 -0.55 12.93 16.16
C LYS A 29 0.22 14.21 15.80
N ALA A 30 1.54 14.21 15.85
CA ALA A 30 2.35 15.39 15.61
C ALA A 30 2.29 15.89 14.16
N ILE A 31 2.37 14.97 13.18
CA ILE A 31 2.26 15.31 11.76
C ILE A 31 0.82 15.73 11.41
N VAL A 32 -0.18 15.09 12.00
CA VAL A 32 -1.59 15.43 11.81
C VAL A 32 -1.90 16.83 12.37
N ASP A 33 -1.38 17.17 13.55
CA ASP A 33 -1.52 18.50 14.14
C ASP A 33 -0.84 19.57 13.25
N PHE A 34 0.34 19.28 12.69
CA PHE A 34 1.03 20.16 11.75
C PHE A 34 0.21 20.40 10.48
N ILE A 35 -0.35 19.34 9.87
CA ILE A 35 -1.21 19.43 8.69
C ILE A 35 -2.46 20.27 9.01
N ALA A 36 -3.12 20.00 10.15
CA ALA A 36 -4.29 20.74 10.57
C ALA A 36 -4.02 22.25 10.75
N ASP A 37 -2.88 22.62 11.38
CA ASP A 37 -2.47 24.02 11.52
C ASP A 37 -2.27 24.70 10.15
N LYS A 38 -1.58 24.02 9.23
CA LYS A 38 -1.39 24.54 7.87
C LYS A 38 -2.73 24.73 7.15
N LEU A 39 -3.59 23.74 7.14
CA LEU A 39 -4.89 23.78 6.45
C LEU A 39 -5.83 24.85 7.05
N SER A 40 -5.75 25.14 8.35
CA SER A 40 -6.57 26.17 9.00
C SER A 40 -6.40 27.57 8.39
N LYS A 41 -5.31 27.78 7.63
CA LYS A 41 -5.00 29.05 6.94
C LYS A 41 -5.71 29.19 5.60
N ALA A 42 -6.40 28.13 5.13
CA ALA A 42 -7.15 28.11 3.88
C ALA A 42 -8.67 28.21 4.14
N PRO A 43 -9.26 29.43 4.18
CA PRO A 43 -10.66 29.64 4.57
C PRO A 43 -11.68 29.07 3.56
N TRP A 44 -11.23 28.65 2.39
CA TRP A 44 -12.07 28.01 1.35
C TRP A 44 -12.24 26.50 1.57
N LEU A 45 -11.55 25.90 2.56
CA LEU A 45 -11.65 24.50 2.86
C LEU A 45 -12.57 24.22 4.06
N ASN A 46 -13.42 23.22 3.90
CA ASN A 46 -14.16 22.62 5.00
C ASN A 46 -13.32 21.47 5.56
N ILE A 47 -12.82 21.64 6.78
CA ILE A 47 -11.88 20.72 7.41
C ILE A 47 -12.61 19.88 8.45
N THR A 48 -12.51 18.56 8.33
CA THR A 48 -13.02 17.59 9.32
C THR A 48 -11.87 16.75 9.83
N ARG A 49 -11.76 16.62 11.15
CA ARG A 49 -10.79 15.72 11.79
C ARG A 49 -11.51 14.54 12.43
N ILE A 50 -11.06 13.32 12.14
CA ILE A 50 -11.57 12.07 12.72
C ILE A 50 -10.37 11.30 13.26
N GLY A 51 -10.17 11.33 14.58
CA GLY A 51 -8.97 10.75 15.19
C GLY A 51 -7.69 11.41 14.68
N ASP A 52 -6.81 10.59 14.11
CA ASP A 52 -5.58 11.02 13.45
C ASP A 52 -5.72 11.11 11.91
N ASN A 53 -6.95 11.36 11.43
CA ASN A 53 -7.22 11.58 10.02
C ASN A 53 -7.80 12.98 9.80
N ILE A 54 -7.47 13.60 8.66
CA ILE A 54 -8.00 14.90 8.24
C ILE A 54 -8.59 14.76 6.85
N VAL A 55 -9.80 15.28 6.68
CA VAL A 55 -10.42 15.46 5.38
C VAL A 55 -10.70 16.95 5.17
N ALA A 56 -10.12 17.53 4.10
CA ALA A 56 -10.33 18.90 3.71
C ALA A 56 -11.02 18.95 2.35
N LYS A 57 -12.20 19.59 2.26
CA LYS A 57 -13.02 19.67 1.04
C LYS A 57 -13.16 21.11 0.59
N THR A 58 -13.03 21.35 -0.71
CA THR A 58 -13.52 22.60 -1.32
C THR A 58 -15.06 22.62 -1.30
N GLY A 59 -15.66 23.79 -1.55
CA GLY A 59 -17.12 23.88 -1.73
C GLY A 59 -17.61 23.07 -2.92
N GLU A 60 -18.93 22.91 -3.01
CA GLU A 60 -19.60 22.22 -4.11
C GLU A 60 -19.92 23.22 -5.22
N LYS A 61 -18.97 23.42 -6.13
CA LYS A 61 -19.06 24.36 -7.26
C LYS A 61 -19.24 23.65 -8.60
N THR A 62 -18.87 22.36 -8.68
CA THR A 62 -18.87 21.56 -9.91
C THR A 62 -19.58 20.22 -9.70
N GLU A 63 -19.93 19.55 -10.83
CA GLU A 63 -20.53 18.21 -10.80
C GLU A 63 -19.51 17.10 -10.56
N LYS A 64 -18.22 17.41 -10.63
CA LYS A 64 -17.12 16.44 -10.53
C LYS A 64 -16.26 16.71 -9.31
N ARG A 65 -15.84 15.63 -8.66
CA ARG A 65 -14.97 15.70 -7.50
C ARG A 65 -13.76 14.76 -7.64
N LEU A 66 -12.57 15.34 -7.49
CA LEU A 66 -11.31 14.60 -7.39
C LEU A 66 -10.89 14.49 -5.92
N LEU A 67 -10.59 13.28 -5.48
CA LEU A 67 -10.02 13.03 -4.17
C LEU A 67 -8.51 12.80 -4.33
N LEU A 68 -7.72 13.53 -3.57
CA LEU A 68 -6.30 13.26 -3.37
C LEU A 68 -6.12 12.66 -1.97
N GLY A 69 -5.53 11.50 -1.88
CA GLY A 69 -5.32 10.78 -0.62
C GLY A 69 -3.86 10.44 -0.37
N GLY A 70 -3.48 10.45 0.90
CA GLY A 70 -2.14 10.02 1.30
C GLY A 70 -2.06 9.70 2.78
N HIS A 71 -1.25 8.68 3.11
CA HIS A 71 -1.03 8.29 4.49
C HIS A 71 0.06 9.15 5.14
N THR A 72 -0.10 9.36 6.44
CA THR A 72 0.80 10.21 7.23
C THR A 72 1.78 9.42 8.07
N ASP A 73 1.54 8.13 8.21
CA ASP A 73 2.41 7.23 8.97
C ASP A 73 3.60 6.72 8.16
N THR A 74 4.52 6.11 8.86
CA THR A 74 5.69 5.42 8.31
C THR A 74 5.89 4.09 9.02
N VAL A 75 6.58 3.15 8.37
CA VAL A 75 7.13 1.97 9.05
C VAL A 75 8.12 2.38 10.16
N PRO A 76 8.49 1.49 11.10
CA PRO A 76 9.57 1.74 12.05
C PRO A 76 10.90 2.02 11.34
N ALA A 77 11.63 3.03 11.82
CA ALA A 77 12.93 3.38 11.26
C ALA A 77 13.94 2.22 11.36
N GLN A 78 14.76 2.06 10.33
CA GLN A 78 15.83 1.06 10.24
C GLN A 78 17.18 1.73 9.91
N GLY A 79 17.57 2.75 10.72
CA GLY A 79 18.78 3.53 10.52
C GLY A 79 18.61 4.71 9.55
N ASN A 80 17.40 5.00 9.12
CA ASN A 80 17.02 6.12 8.24
C ASN A 80 16.21 7.21 8.99
N ASP A 81 16.26 7.22 10.32
CA ASP A 81 15.71 8.25 11.20
C ASP A 81 16.57 9.54 11.24
N GLN A 82 17.81 9.46 10.75
CA GLN A 82 18.71 10.60 10.62
C GLN A 82 18.44 11.34 9.30
N ILE A 83 17.62 12.38 9.36
CA ILE A 83 17.25 13.16 8.17
C ILE A 83 18.49 13.91 7.63
N ARG A 84 18.72 13.77 6.33
CA ARG A 84 19.80 14.48 5.62
C ARG A 84 19.21 15.29 4.48
N LEU A 85 19.63 16.52 4.38
CA LEU A 85 19.19 17.46 3.34
C LEU A 85 20.39 17.83 2.47
N SER A 86 20.23 17.80 1.16
CA SER A 86 21.12 18.43 0.17
C SER A 86 20.33 19.37 -0.71
N ASP A 87 21.00 19.99 -1.68
CA ASP A 87 20.33 20.86 -2.66
C ASP A 87 19.35 20.08 -3.55
N ASP A 88 19.57 18.78 -3.76
CA ASP A 88 18.84 17.96 -4.72
C ASP A 88 18.00 16.86 -4.10
N SER A 89 18.18 16.50 -2.82
CA SER A 89 17.49 15.37 -2.21
C SER A 89 17.25 15.51 -0.71
N ILE A 90 16.18 14.90 -0.23
CA ILE A 90 15.86 14.72 1.20
C ILE A 90 15.93 13.22 1.49
N TRP A 91 16.87 12.80 2.36
CA TRP A 91 16.97 11.42 2.87
C TRP A 91 16.30 11.31 4.22
N GLY A 92 15.56 10.25 4.41
CA GLY A 92 14.93 9.92 5.67
C GLY A 92 13.66 9.08 5.48
N ILE A 93 13.26 8.41 6.54
CA ILE A 93 12.06 7.60 6.54
C ILE A 93 10.82 8.43 6.20
N GLY A 94 10.00 7.90 5.31
CA GLY A 94 8.78 8.57 4.81
C GLY A 94 9.06 9.66 3.77
N SER A 95 10.31 9.90 3.35
CA SER A 95 10.60 10.93 2.34
C SER A 95 10.03 10.59 0.98
N ALA A 96 10.15 9.32 0.56
CA ALA A 96 9.51 8.79 -0.64
C ALA A 96 8.10 8.28 -0.32
N ASP A 97 7.93 7.55 0.76
CA ASP A 97 6.70 6.87 1.16
C ASP A 97 6.12 7.43 2.46
N MET A 98 5.14 8.41 2.43
CA MET A 98 4.83 9.16 1.21
C MET A 98 4.72 10.66 1.51
N LYS A 99 5.61 11.20 2.39
CA LYS A 99 5.56 12.62 2.81
C LYS A 99 5.83 13.60 1.67
N GLY A 100 6.55 13.16 0.61
CA GLY A 100 6.65 13.92 -0.65
C GLY A 100 5.28 14.14 -1.29
N GLY A 101 4.46 13.08 -1.40
CA GLY A 101 3.08 13.16 -1.86
C GLY A 101 2.19 14.02 -0.96
N ILE A 102 2.32 13.87 0.36
CA ILE A 102 1.62 14.71 1.35
C ILE A 102 1.96 16.19 1.16
N ALA A 103 3.23 16.53 0.90
CA ALA A 103 3.64 17.92 0.68
C ALA A 103 2.97 18.52 -0.56
N ILE A 104 2.91 17.77 -1.66
CA ILE A 104 2.21 18.19 -2.89
C ILE A 104 0.73 18.43 -2.61
N MET A 105 0.06 17.47 -1.97
CA MET A 105 -1.36 17.58 -1.63
C MET A 105 -1.64 18.79 -0.74
N LEU A 106 -0.82 19.01 0.28
CA LEU A 106 -0.94 20.14 1.21
C LEU A 106 -0.68 21.47 0.50
N SER A 107 0.32 21.53 -0.39
CA SER A 107 0.60 22.73 -1.19
C SER A 107 -0.56 23.08 -2.12
N LEU A 108 -1.14 22.08 -2.81
CA LEU A 108 -2.33 22.28 -3.65
C LEU A 108 -3.51 22.80 -2.82
N ALA A 109 -3.78 22.20 -1.67
CA ALA A 109 -4.87 22.60 -0.78
C ALA A 109 -4.74 24.06 -0.29
N LEU A 110 -3.51 24.52 -0.05
CA LEU A 110 -3.22 25.86 0.47
C LEU A 110 -3.16 26.95 -0.60
N ASN A 111 -2.76 26.61 -1.84
CA ASN A 111 -2.41 27.61 -2.83
C ASN A 111 -3.33 27.62 -4.06
N VAL A 112 -4.22 26.61 -4.22
CA VAL A 112 -5.10 26.49 -5.38
C VAL A 112 -6.57 26.47 -4.94
N PRO A 113 -7.15 27.65 -4.61
CA PRO A 113 -8.55 27.75 -4.14
C PRO A 113 -9.60 27.50 -5.23
N ASP A 114 -9.25 27.77 -6.49
CA ASP A 114 -10.12 27.65 -7.65
C ASP A 114 -9.60 26.55 -8.57
N THR A 115 -10.31 25.43 -8.58
CA THR A 115 -10.00 24.23 -9.37
C THR A 115 -11.11 23.97 -10.39
N ALA A 116 -10.78 23.29 -11.50
CA ALA A 116 -11.74 22.90 -12.53
C ALA A 116 -12.75 21.84 -12.05
N VAL A 117 -12.43 21.13 -10.98
CA VAL A 117 -13.27 20.13 -10.31
C VAL A 117 -13.24 20.40 -8.80
N ASP A 118 -14.27 19.97 -8.09
CA ASP A 118 -14.23 20.04 -6.63
C ASP A 118 -13.18 19.10 -6.06
N MET A 119 -12.50 19.51 -5.01
CA MET A 119 -11.38 18.76 -4.43
C MET A 119 -11.73 18.21 -3.05
N THR A 120 -11.24 17.02 -2.78
CA THR A 120 -11.16 16.44 -1.44
C THR A 120 -9.70 16.02 -1.19
N TYR A 121 -9.13 16.47 -0.09
CA TYR A 121 -7.80 16.09 0.37
C TYR A 121 -7.96 15.22 1.62
N VAL A 122 -7.43 13.99 1.58
CA VAL A 122 -7.53 13.02 2.68
C VAL A 122 -6.13 12.70 3.17
N PHE A 123 -5.83 13.11 4.39
CA PHE A 123 -4.60 12.76 5.10
C PHE A 123 -4.97 11.74 6.17
N TYR A 124 -4.58 10.48 5.98
CA TYR A 124 -5.03 9.39 6.84
C TYR A 124 -3.86 8.66 7.49
N ALA A 125 -4.14 7.98 8.59
CA ALA A 125 -3.16 7.30 9.43
C ALA A 125 -3.19 5.79 9.21
N ARG A 126 -2.09 5.10 9.60
CA ARG A 126 -2.04 3.64 9.76
C ARG A 126 -2.25 2.85 8.46
N GLU A 127 -1.68 3.32 7.35
CA GLU A 127 -1.59 2.53 6.11
C GLU A 127 -0.61 1.37 6.27
N GLU A 128 0.54 1.62 6.88
CA GLU A 128 1.71 0.76 6.97
C GLU A 128 1.57 -0.42 7.96
N VAL A 129 0.37 -0.64 8.46
CA VAL A 129 0.04 -1.71 9.41
C VAL A 129 -1.12 -2.56 8.93
N ALA A 130 -1.59 -3.50 9.76
CA ALA A 130 -2.70 -4.36 9.37
C ALA A 130 -3.95 -3.54 8.97
N HIS A 131 -4.53 -3.83 7.80
CA HIS A 131 -5.63 -3.09 7.16
C HIS A 131 -6.79 -2.72 8.11
N LYS A 132 -7.11 -3.58 9.09
CA LYS A 132 -8.16 -3.29 10.10
C LYS A 132 -7.93 -2.02 10.93
N HIS A 133 -6.72 -1.46 10.91
CA HIS A 133 -6.36 -0.22 11.62
C HIS A 133 -6.29 1.00 10.70
N ASN A 134 -6.46 0.81 9.39
CA ASN A 134 -6.34 1.86 8.39
C ASN A 134 -7.30 3.02 8.66
N GLY A 135 -6.78 4.24 8.54
CA GLY A 135 -7.54 5.47 8.80
C GLY A 135 -8.72 5.68 7.86
N LEU A 136 -8.66 5.18 6.62
CA LEU A 136 -9.79 5.24 5.69
C LEU A 136 -11.01 4.47 6.22
N LEU A 137 -10.80 3.32 6.89
CA LEU A 137 -11.89 2.57 7.54
C LEU A 137 -12.49 3.36 8.71
N GLU A 138 -11.66 4.10 9.46
CA GLU A 138 -12.13 4.95 10.55
C GLU A 138 -12.96 6.13 10.02
N ILE A 139 -12.53 6.77 8.93
CA ILE A 139 -13.30 7.83 8.26
C ILE A 139 -14.63 7.26 7.74
N GLU A 140 -14.60 6.13 7.05
CA GLU A 140 -15.78 5.46 6.51
C GLU A 140 -16.81 5.13 7.59
N ALA A 141 -16.36 4.59 8.72
CA ALA A 141 -17.23 4.20 9.82
C ALA A 141 -17.92 5.40 10.48
N ASN A 142 -17.32 6.59 10.45
CA ASN A 142 -17.83 7.79 11.08
C ASN A 142 -18.60 8.69 10.12
N GLN A 143 -18.05 8.98 8.94
CA GLN A 143 -18.57 9.94 7.94
C GLN A 143 -18.21 9.47 6.52
N PRO A 144 -18.87 8.43 5.98
CA PRO A 144 -18.55 7.85 4.66
C PRO A 144 -18.71 8.83 3.51
N GLU A 145 -19.57 9.84 3.64
CA GLU A 145 -19.79 10.90 2.64
C GLU A 145 -18.55 11.76 2.39
N LEU A 146 -17.57 11.76 3.29
CA LEU A 146 -16.31 12.47 3.12
C LEU A 146 -15.42 11.83 2.05
N LEU A 147 -15.61 10.53 1.77
CA LEU A 147 -14.79 9.75 0.84
C LEU A 147 -15.44 9.59 -0.55
N THR A 148 -16.55 10.27 -0.81
CA THR A 148 -17.20 10.21 -2.12
C THR A 148 -16.44 11.07 -3.14
N ALA A 149 -16.15 10.49 -4.32
CA ALA A 149 -15.47 11.16 -5.43
C ALA A 149 -15.76 10.48 -6.77
N ASP A 150 -15.48 11.15 -7.89
CA ASP A 150 -15.52 10.58 -9.23
C ASP A 150 -14.20 9.88 -9.60
N LEU A 151 -13.11 10.29 -8.95
CA LEU A 151 -11.77 9.70 -9.07
C LEU A 151 -11.02 9.92 -7.77
N ALA A 152 -10.26 8.92 -7.33
CA ALA A 152 -9.27 9.08 -6.27
C ALA A 152 -7.85 8.91 -6.83
N ILE A 153 -6.93 9.77 -6.40
CA ILE A 153 -5.49 9.64 -6.68
C ILE A 153 -4.77 9.58 -5.34
N LEU A 154 -4.01 8.52 -5.13
CA LEU A 154 -3.16 8.37 -3.97
C LEU A 154 -1.75 8.83 -4.30
N GLY A 155 -1.17 9.68 -3.46
CA GLY A 155 0.14 10.31 -3.66
C GLY A 155 1.33 9.39 -3.38
N GLU A 156 1.16 8.09 -3.59
CA GLU A 156 2.17 7.03 -3.45
C GLU A 156 3.40 7.28 -4.33
N PRO A 157 4.59 6.78 -3.95
CA PRO A 157 5.79 6.92 -4.78
C PRO A 157 5.65 6.13 -6.08
N THR A 158 5.65 6.83 -7.21
CA THR A 158 5.52 6.25 -8.55
C THR A 158 6.50 6.84 -9.55
N SER A 159 7.47 7.63 -9.10
CA SER A 159 8.40 8.38 -9.96
C SER A 159 7.69 9.25 -10.99
N GLY A 160 6.50 9.80 -10.66
CA GLY A 160 5.72 10.64 -11.55
C GLY A 160 4.99 9.90 -12.69
N ASN A 161 4.88 8.57 -12.61
CA ASN A 161 4.07 7.76 -13.53
C ASN A 161 2.71 7.43 -12.92
N ILE A 162 1.72 7.12 -13.75
CA ILE A 162 0.48 6.53 -13.27
C ILE A 162 0.71 5.04 -12.99
N GLU A 163 0.58 4.63 -11.72
CA GLU A 163 0.45 3.22 -11.38
C GLU A 163 -1.02 2.87 -11.19
N ALA A 164 -1.56 2.17 -12.18
CA ALA A 164 -2.98 1.88 -12.31
C ALA A 164 -3.38 0.63 -11.51
N GLY A 165 -4.49 0.74 -10.77
CA GLY A 165 -4.99 -0.33 -9.90
C GLY A 165 -3.95 -0.82 -8.90
N CYS A 166 -4.13 -2.03 -8.38
CA CYS A 166 -3.09 -2.75 -7.62
C CYS A 166 -3.38 -4.25 -7.55
N GLN A 167 -2.35 -5.05 -7.32
CA GLN A 167 -2.54 -6.46 -7.02
C GLN A 167 -3.05 -6.64 -5.60
N GLY A 168 -3.99 -7.58 -5.42
CA GLY A 168 -4.38 -8.06 -4.10
C GLY A 168 -3.29 -8.88 -3.46
N THR A 169 -3.42 -9.11 -2.16
CA THR A 169 -2.54 -9.99 -1.41
C THR A 169 -3.32 -10.95 -0.56
N MET A 170 -2.84 -12.19 -0.49
CA MET A 170 -3.35 -13.19 0.44
C MET A 170 -2.20 -13.83 1.18
N ARG A 171 -2.38 -14.07 2.47
CA ARG A 171 -1.41 -14.79 3.29
C ARG A 171 -2.06 -16.01 3.91
N PHE A 172 -1.44 -17.16 3.69
CA PHE A 172 -1.89 -18.43 4.21
C PHE A 172 -0.90 -18.97 5.24
N THR A 173 -1.41 -19.75 6.18
CA THR A 173 -0.61 -20.68 6.97
C THR A 173 -1.04 -22.10 6.64
N LEU A 174 -0.05 -22.96 6.32
CA LEU A 174 -0.22 -24.39 6.17
C LEU A 174 0.49 -25.10 7.32
N GLU A 175 -0.27 -25.74 8.19
CA GLU A 175 0.21 -26.59 9.28
C GLU A 175 0.12 -28.07 8.87
N LEU A 176 1.27 -28.74 8.79
CA LEU A 176 1.36 -30.18 8.55
C LEU A 176 1.68 -30.92 9.84
N LYS A 177 0.96 -32.01 10.10
CA LYS A 177 1.15 -32.89 11.25
C LYS A 177 2.10 -34.03 10.93
N GLY A 178 2.82 -34.47 11.91
CA GLY A 178 3.65 -35.66 11.92
C GLY A 178 3.46 -36.46 13.21
N GLU A 179 4.41 -37.34 13.49
CA GLU A 179 4.43 -38.14 14.70
C GLU A 179 5.80 -38.03 15.35
N ARG A 180 5.83 -37.71 16.63
CA ARG A 180 7.07 -37.52 17.40
C ARG A 180 7.72 -38.87 17.68
N ALA A 181 9.04 -38.92 17.50
CA ALA A 181 9.88 -40.05 17.88
C ALA A 181 11.31 -39.60 18.21
N HIS A 182 12.11 -40.51 18.77
CA HIS A 182 13.53 -40.28 18.91
C HIS A 182 14.25 -40.40 17.54
N THR A 183 15.12 -39.46 17.20
CA THR A 183 15.81 -39.46 15.88
C THR A 183 16.65 -40.74 15.61
N ALA A 184 17.07 -41.46 16.64
CA ALA A 184 17.72 -42.78 16.51
C ALA A 184 16.73 -43.90 16.11
N ARG A 185 15.43 -43.68 16.15
CA ARG A 185 14.36 -44.62 15.78
C ARG A 185 13.29 -43.93 14.90
N PRO A 186 13.69 -43.39 13.72
CA PRO A 186 12.81 -42.57 12.90
C PRO A 186 11.60 -43.33 12.36
N TRP A 187 11.68 -44.66 12.28
CA TRP A 187 10.56 -45.50 11.85
C TRP A 187 9.38 -45.58 12.84
N MET A 188 9.56 -45.04 14.06
CA MET A 188 8.51 -44.96 15.09
C MET A 188 7.73 -43.63 15.01
N GLY A 189 8.11 -42.74 14.11
CA GLY A 189 7.49 -41.44 13.96
C GLY A 189 7.35 -41.04 12.50
N ARG A 190 6.84 -39.84 12.29
CA ARG A 190 6.68 -39.25 10.97
C ARG A 190 7.13 -37.78 10.99
N ASN A 191 8.16 -37.47 10.24
CA ASN A 191 8.74 -36.15 10.22
C ASN A 191 7.85 -35.16 9.46
N ALA A 192 7.26 -34.19 10.18
CA ALA A 192 6.40 -33.14 9.59
C ALA A 192 7.18 -32.23 8.63
N ILE A 193 8.47 -31.96 8.92
CA ILE A 193 9.32 -31.11 8.04
C ILE A 193 9.56 -31.85 6.71
N HIS A 194 9.79 -33.16 6.70
CA HIS A 194 9.97 -33.90 5.46
C HIS A 194 8.72 -33.90 4.58
N ARG A 195 7.54 -33.75 5.16
CA ARG A 195 6.26 -33.61 4.41
C ARG A 195 6.20 -32.34 3.59
N LEU A 196 7.01 -31.31 3.90
CA LEU A 196 7.08 -30.07 3.12
C LEU A 196 7.60 -30.28 1.70
N SER A 197 8.36 -31.34 1.43
CA SER A 197 9.06 -31.53 0.14
C SER A 197 8.11 -31.42 -1.06
N GLY A 198 6.95 -32.09 -1.01
CA GLY A 198 5.94 -32.01 -2.07
C GLY A 198 5.26 -30.64 -2.17
N VAL A 199 4.95 -30.02 -1.04
CA VAL A 199 4.37 -28.67 -0.97
C VAL A 199 5.31 -27.62 -1.57
N LEU A 200 6.59 -27.66 -1.17
CA LEU A 200 7.61 -26.73 -1.67
C LEU A 200 7.85 -26.89 -3.17
N ALA A 201 7.89 -28.13 -3.66
CA ALA A 201 7.98 -28.42 -5.09
C ALA A 201 6.77 -27.83 -5.84
N ALA A 202 5.55 -28.10 -5.38
CA ALA A 202 4.34 -27.59 -6.01
C ALA A 202 4.27 -26.07 -6.05
N ILE A 203 4.72 -25.38 -5.00
CA ILE A 203 4.77 -23.92 -4.97
C ILE A 203 5.90 -23.38 -5.87
N SER A 204 7.06 -24.05 -5.90
CA SER A 204 8.18 -23.68 -6.77
C SER A 204 7.85 -23.81 -8.26
N ASP A 205 7.08 -24.85 -8.60
CA ASP A 205 6.68 -25.17 -9.97
C ASP A 205 5.38 -24.44 -10.39
N TYR A 206 4.76 -23.66 -9.48
CA TYR A 206 3.54 -22.94 -9.77
C TYR A 206 3.77 -21.88 -10.85
N GLU A 207 3.08 -22.03 -11.99
CA GLU A 207 3.11 -21.06 -13.06
C GLU A 207 2.21 -19.85 -12.72
N SER A 208 2.82 -18.78 -12.24
CA SER A 208 2.11 -17.54 -11.91
C SER A 208 1.51 -16.90 -13.16
N ARG A 209 0.27 -16.42 -13.05
CA ARG A 209 -0.43 -15.70 -14.11
C ARG A 209 0.19 -14.32 -14.33
N ASN A 210 0.19 -13.88 -15.59
CA ASN A 210 0.68 -12.56 -15.98
C ASN A 210 -0.34 -11.85 -16.90
N PRO A 211 -1.56 -11.54 -16.42
CA PRO A 211 -2.60 -10.96 -17.27
C PRO A 211 -2.28 -9.52 -17.66
N VAL A 212 -2.72 -9.13 -18.87
CA VAL A 212 -2.76 -7.72 -19.31
C VAL A 212 -4.20 -7.24 -19.17
N ILE A 213 -4.41 -6.17 -18.37
CA ILE A 213 -5.73 -5.62 -18.06
C ILE A 213 -5.67 -4.12 -18.35
N GLU A 214 -6.53 -3.64 -19.25
CA GLU A 214 -6.54 -2.24 -19.73
C GLU A 214 -5.14 -1.74 -20.17
N GLY A 215 -4.33 -2.62 -20.80
CA GLY A 215 -2.96 -2.31 -21.24
C GLY A 215 -1.88 -2.45 -20.15
N CYS A 216 -2.24 -2.61 -18.89
CA CYS A 216 -1.32 -2.79 -17.77
C CYS A 216 -1.02 -4.27 -17.54
N GLN A 217 0.27 -4.62 -17.51
CA GLN A 217 0.69 -6.00 -17.23
C GLN A 217 0.89 -6.24 -15.75
N TYR A 218 0.02 -7.05 -15.16
CA TYR A 218 0.16 -7.55 -13.79
C TYR A 218 1.00 -8.83 -13.76
N ARG A 219 1.60 -9.11 -12.61
CA ARG A 219 2.42 -10.30 -12.39
C ARG A 219 2.08 -10.91 -11.05
N GLU A 220 1.30 -11.98 -11.07
CA GLU A 220 1.01 -12.73 -9.85
C GLU A 220 2.26 -13.42 -9.33
N ALA A 221 2.26 -13.75 -8.03
CA ALA A 221 3.34 -14.48 -7.41
C ALA A 221 2.82 -15.34 -6.26
N LEU A 222 3.39 -16.53 -6.10
CA LEU A 222 3.14 -17.41 -4.97
C LEU A 222 4.48 -17.76 -4.33
N GLN A 223 4.67 -17.37 -3.06
CA GLN A 223 5.96 -17.51 -2.38
C GLN A 223 5.80 -18.03 -0.96
N VAL A 224 6.65 -18.98 -0.56
CA VAL A 224 6.82 -19.34 0.85
C VAL A 224 7.72 -18.28 1.50
N VAL A 225 7.21 -17.58 2.50
CA VAL A 225 7.91 -16.49 3.18
C VAL A 225 8.40 -16.83 4.58
N LYS A 226 7.92 -17.96 5.14
CA LYS A 226 8.37 -18.44 6.46
C LYS A 226 8.15 -19.94 6.61
N VAL A 227 9.07 -20.62 7.30
CA VAL A 227 8.97 -22.01 7.71
C VAL A 227 9.34 -22.14 9.19
N GLU A 228 8.51 -22.81 9.96
CA GLU A 228 8.74 -23.08 11.38
C GLU A 228 8.50 -24.55 11.67
N GLY A 229 9.40 -25.21 12.43
CA GLY A 229 9.25 -26.62 12.81
C GLY A 229 10.43 -27.14 13.61
N GLY A 230 10.17 -28.24 14.34
CA GLY A 230 11.15 -28.87 15.22
C GLY A 230 11.26 -28.21 16.59
N ILE A 231 11.60 -29.01 17.60
CA ILE A 231 11.70 -28.58 19.01
C ILE A 231 13.05 -28.90 19.65
N ALA A 232 13.73 -29.97 19.20
CA ALA A 232 15.02 -30.42 19.71
C ALA A 232 15.75 -31.26 18.66
N GLY A 233 17.10 -31.27 18.71
CA GLY A 233 17.94 -31.95 17.72
C GLY A 233 17.84 -33.48 17.71
N ASN A 234 17.31 -34.10 18.75
CA ASN A 234 17.12 -35.55 18.87
C ASN A 234 15.64 -35.98 18.81
N VAL A 235 14.72 -35.09 18.38
CA VAL A 235 13.29 -35.38 18.26
C VAL A 235 12.85 -35.23 16.81
N VAL A 236 12.17 -36.25 16.26
CA VAL A 236 11.49 -36.19 14.96
C VAL A 236 10.36 -35.17 15.07
N PRO A 237 10.34 -34.10 14.23
CA PRO A 237 9.30 -33.08 14.31
C PRO A 237 7.90 -33.62 14.02
N ASP A 238 6.97 -33.33 14.92
CA ASP A 238 5.56 -33.72 14.84
C ASP A 238 4.64 -32.61 14.31
N SER A 239 5.20 -31.43 14.05
CA SER A 239 4.48 -30.32 13.42
C SER A 239 5.45 -29.43 12.66
N THR A 240 4.97 -28.85 11.57
CA THR A 240 5.63 -27.78 10.83
C THR A 240 4.59 -26.82 10.27
N THR A 241 4.94 -25.53 10.21
CA THR A 241 4.06 -24.48 9.67
C THR A 241 4.78 -23.70 8.59
N LEU A 242 4.15 -23.54 7.43
CA LEU A 242 4.55 -22.61 6.39
C LEU A 242 3.69 -21.38 6.42
N THR A 243 4.30 -20.22 6.14
CA THR A 243 3.57 -19.02 5.74
C THR A 243 3.79 -18.80 4.24
N ILE A 244 2.69 -18.67 3.49
CA ILE A 244 2.68 -18.51 2.04
C ILE A 244 2.05 -17.17 1.73
N ASN A 245 2.68 -16.37 0.86
CA ASN A 245 2.12 -15.13 0.31
C ASN A 245 1.72 -15.36 -1.15
N HIS A 246 0.53 -14.90 -1.51
CA HIS A 246 0.02 -14.91 -2.88
C HIS A 246 -0.36 -13.50 -3.31
N ARG A 247 0.15 -13.06 -4.47
CA ARG A 247 -0.24 -11.80 -5.14
C ARG A 247 -1.25 -12.10 -6.21
N VAL A 248 -2.38 -11.39 -6.21
CA VAL A 248 -3.57 -11.66 -7.02
C VAL A 248 -3.84 -10.51 -7.97
N ALA A 249 -3.91 -10.77 -9.27
CA ALA A 249 -4.23 -9.77 -10.28
C ALA A 249 -5.72 -9.33 -10.21
N PRO A 250 -6.06 -8.10 -10.66
CA PRO A 250 -7.41 -7.54 -10.49
C PRO A 250 -8.48 -8.08 -11.46
N ASP A 251 -8.17 -9.08 -12.28
CA ASP A 251 -9.12 -9.77 -13.15
C ASP A 251 -9.92 -10.89 -12.45
N ARG A 252 -9.63 -11.14 -11.17
CA ARG A 252 -10.34 -12.13 -10.34
C ARG A 252 -10.45 -11.68 -8.88
N ASN A 253 -11.44 -12.22 -8.17
CA ASN A 253 -11.62 -11.97 -6.75
C ASN A 253 -10.77 -12.92 -5.88
N LEU A 254 -10.66 -12.59 -4.60
CA LEU A 254 -9.88 -13.36 -3.63
C LEU A 254 -10.42 -14.78 -3.42
N GLU A 255 -11.75 -14.98 -3.50
CA GLU A 255 -12.36 -16.30 -3.34
C GLU A 255 -11.89 -17.27 -4.42
N THR A 256 -11.84 -16.81 -5.68
CA THR A 256 -11.33 -17.60 -6.81
C THR A 256 -9.85 -17.92 -6.62
N ALA A 257 -9.05 -16.96 -6.20
CA ALA A 257 -7.63 -17.13 -5.94
C ALA A 257 -7.38 -18.09 -4.77
N GLU A 258 -8.13 -17.96 -3.67
CA GLU A 258 -8.06 -18.88 -2.54
C GLU A 258 -8.36 -20.33 -2.95
N LYS A 259 -9.43 -20.54 -3.73
CA LYS A 259 -9.81 -21.87 -4.20
C LYS A 259 -8.71 -22.53 -5.01
N GLU A 260 -8.02 -21.78 -5.86
CA GLU A 260 -6.90 -22.28 -6.65
C GLU A 260 -5.74 -22.74 -5.76
N ILE A 261 -5.35 -21.94 -4.77
CA ILE A 261 -4.28 -22.31 -3.83
C ILE A 261 -4.69 -23.53 -2.97
N ARG A 262 -5.96 -23.62 -2.56
CA ARG A 262 -6.46 -24.82 -1.87
C ARG A 262 -6.37 -26.06 -2.74
N CYS A 263 -6.78 -25.99 -4.00
CA CYS A 263 -6.67 -27.10 -4.94
C CYS A 263 -5.20 -27.50 -5.20
N LEU A 264 -4.28 -26.54 -5.31
CA LEU A 264 -2.85 -26.78 -5.48
C LEU A 264 -2.26 -27.59 -4.29
N LEU A 265 -2.68 -27.25 -3.07
CA LEU A 265 -2.08 -27.80 -1.85
C LEU A 265 -2.80 -29.06 -1.32
N GLU A 266 -4.07 -29.26 -1.69
CA GLU A 266 -4.91 -30.40 -1.23
C GLU A 266 -4.22 -31.77 -1.41
N PRO A 267 -3.53 -32.09 -2.54
CA PRO A 267 -2.88 -33.40 -2.72
C PRO A 267 -1.81 -33.73 -1.68
N PHE A 268 -1.27 -32.71 -0.98
CA PHE A 268 -0.21 -32.86 0.02
C PHE A 268 -0.73 -32.83 1.46
N MET A 269 -2.04 -32.61 1.61
CA MET A 269 -2.69 -32.50 2.92
C MET A 269 -3.34 -33.83 3.33
N GLU A 270 -3.33 -34.06 4.63
CA GLU A 270 -3.89 -35.25 5.26
C GLU A 270 -4.80 -34.87 6.44
N ALA A 271 -5.48 -35.86 6.99
CA ALA A 271 -6.33 -35.65 8.17
C ALA A 271 -5.52 -35.02 9.32
N GLY A 272 -6.00 -33.91 9.84
CA GLY A 272 -5.36 -33.14 10.92
C GLY A 272 -4.50 -31.97 10.44
N ASP A 273 -4.17 -31.88 9.15
CA ASP A 273 -3.50 -30.71 8.58
C ASP A 273 -4.47 -29.52 8.47
N LYS A 274 -3.93 -28.31 8.44
CA LYS A 274 -4.76 -27.10 8.41
C LYS A 274 -4.18 -26.06 7.46
N LEU A 275 -5.00 -25.65 6.49
CA LEU A 275 -4.72 -24.48 5.64
C LEU A 275 -5.69 -23.35 6.02
N LYS A 276 -5.13 -22.20 6.43
CA LYS A 276 -5.91 -21.02 6.85
C LYS A 276 -5.44 -19.80 6.11
N VAL A 277 -6.38 -18.96 5.69
CA VAL A 277 -6.10 -17.56 5.33
C VAL A 277 -5.95 -16.79 6.64
N ILE A 278 -4.85 -16.08 6.79
CA ILE A 278 -4.55 -15.28 7.99
C ILE A 278 -4.58 -13.77 7.71
N ASP A 279 -4.49 -13.41 6.42
CA ASP A 279 -4.58 -12.03 5.95
C ASP A 279 -4.99 -12.02 4.49
N ALA A 280 -5.83 -11.06 4.09
CA ALA A 280 -6.27 -10.91 2.71
C ALA A 280 -6.72 -9.47 2.45
N ALA A 281 -6.22 -8.91 1.35
CA ALA A 281 -6.63 -7.60 0.85
C ALA A 281 -6.92 -7.71 -0.67
N PRO A 282 -8.09 -7.24 -1.14
CA PRO A 282 -8.50 -7.40 -2.52
C PRO A 282 -7.66 -6.56 -3.48
N PRO A 283 -7.56 -6.97 -4.77
CA PRO A 283 -6.97 -6.13 -5.81
C PRO A 283 -7.89 -4.98 -6.18
N ALA A 284 -7.35 -3.98 -6.89
CA ALA A 284 -8.09 -2.89 -7.54
C ALA A 284 -7.91 -2.92 -9.05
N LYS A 285 -8.98 -2.64 -9.79
CA LYS A 285 -8.94 -2.51 -11.25
C LYS A 285 -8.14 -1.26 -11.66
N PRO A 286 -7.56 -1.24 -12.88
CA PRO A 286 -6.78 -0.10 -13.37
C PRO A 286 -7.53 1.23 -13.38
N GLY A 287 -8.83 1.23 -13.69
CA GLY A 287 -9.67 2.43 -13.69
C GLY A 287 -9.33 3.43 -14.82
N LEU A 288 -8.57 3.03 -15.82
CA LEU A 288 -8.07 3.90 -16.90
C LEU A 288 -9.17 4.45 -17.82
N SER A 289 -10.36 3.86 -17.80
CA SER A 289 -11.53 4.37 -18.52
C SER A 289 -12.19 5.60 -17.89
N ASN A 290 -11.74 6.04 -16.70
CA ASN A 290 -12.25 7.24 -16.05
C ASN A 290 -11.85 8.51 -16.84
N PRO A 291 -12.80 9.39 -17.25
CA PRO A 291 -12.51 10.54 -18.12
C PRO A 291 -11.51 11.55 -17.52
N ILE A 292 -11.53 11.74 -16.18
CA ILE A 292 -10.59 12.66 -15.51
C ILE A 292 -9.18 12.10 -15.61
N LEU A 293 -9.02 10.79 -15.29
CA LEU A 293 -7.72 10.13 -15.35
C LEU A 293 -7.18 10.05 -16.78
N THR A 294 -8.03 9.70 -17.76
CA THR A 294 -7.66 9.67 -19.18
C THR A 294 -7.18 11.05 -19.65
N SER A 295 -7.94 12.12 -19.32
CA SER A 295 -7.58 13.49 -19.68
C SER A 295 -6.25 13.92 -19.05
N MET A 296 -5.98 13.54 -17.81
CA MET A 296 -4.73 13.83 -17.13
C MET A 296 -3.55 13.12 -17.81
N ILE A 297 -3.69 11.83 -18.13
CA ILE A 297 -2.67 11.03 -18.82
C ILE A 297 -2.35 11.64 -20.19
N GLU A 298 -3.37 11.94 -21.00
CA GLU A 298 -3.19 12.47 -22.36
C GLU A 298 -2.60 13.88 -22.37
N THR A 299 -3.10 14.77 -21.47
CA THR A 299 -2.65 16.17 -21.41
C THR A 299 -1.18 16.27 -21.00
N HIS A 300 -0.76 15.45 -20.04
CA HIS A 300 0.59 15.50 -19.48
C HIS A 300 1.53 14.43 -20.05
N GLN A 301 1.06 13.60 -20.99
CA GLN A 301 1.82 12.51 -21.60
C GLN A 301 2.46 11.58 -20.55
N LEU A 302 1.66 11.20 -19.53
CA LEU A 302 2.13 10.38 -18.41
C LEU A 302 2.27 8.93 -18.86
N ASP A 303 3.36 8.29 -18.44
CA ASP A 303 3.51 6.85 -18.57
C ASP A 303 2.56 6.12 -17.61
N VAL A 304 2.03 4.98 -18.07
CA VAL A 304 1.09 4.15 -17.31
C VAL A 304 1.63 2.75 -17.14
N GLN A 305 1.62 2.26 -15.91
CA GLN A 305 2.04 0.90 -15.58
C GLN A 305 1.12 0.29 -14.50
N ALA A 306 1.22 -1.05 -14.34
CA ALA A 306 0.50 -1.75 -13.29
C ALA A 306 1.15 -1.52 -11.91
N LYS A 307 0.37 -1.26 -10.88
CA LYS A 307 0.86 -1.37 -9.48
C LYS A 307 0.95 -2.83 -9.08
N LEU A 308 2.16 -3.33 -8.85
CA LEU A 308 2.39 -4.73 -8.44
C LEU A 308 2.26 -4.92 -6.91
N GLY A 309 2.54 -3.88 -6.13
CA GLY A 309 2.23 -3.83 -4.69
C GLY A 309 0.73 -3.63 -4.45
N TRP A 310 0.30 -3.86 -3.22
CA TRP A 310 -1.03 -3.47 -2.76
C TRP A 310 -0.98 -2.03 -2.24
N THR A 311 -2.02 -1.26 -2.48
CA THR A 311 -2.22 0.09 -1.93
C THR A 311 -3.70 0.34 -1.68
N ASP A 312 -4.02 1.41 -0.99
CA ASP A 312 -5.39 1.80 -0.65
C ASP A 312 -6.26 2.23 -1.85
N VAL A 313 -5.76 2.23 -3.09
CA VAL A 313 -6.63 2.31 -4.28
C VAL A 313 -7.67 1.18 -4.28
N ALA A 314 -7.35 0.05 -3.64
CA ALA A 314 -8.28 -1.06 -3.44
C ALA A 314 -9.48 -0.70 -2.55
N PHE A 315 -9.29 0.16 -1.56
CA PHE A 315 -10.39 0.66 -0.73
C PHE A 315 -11.41 1.45 -1.59
N PHE A 316 -10.91 2.33 -2.45
CA PHE A 316 -11.77 3.15 -3.33
C PHE A 316 -12.45 2.31 -4.42
N ASP A 317 -11.73 1.39 -5.06
CA ASP A 317 -12.31 0.48 -6.08
C ASP A 317 -13.48 -0.34 -5.52
N GLN A 318 -13.37 -0.84 -4.28
CA GLN A 318 -14.48 -1.54 -3.61
C GLN A 318 -15.71 -0.66 -3.36
N LYS A 319 -15.55 0.67 -3.32
CA LYS A 319 -16.62 1.65 -3.19
C LYS A 319 -17.17 2.11 -4.54
N GLY A 320 -16.64 1.56 -5.64
CA GLY A 320 -16.99 1.98 -6.99
C GLY A 320 -16.39 3.33 -7.40
N VAL A 321 -15.41 3.82 -6.67
CA VAL A 321 -14.63 5.01 -7.01
C VAL A 321 -13.35 4.56 -7.73
N PRO A 322 -13.19 4.84 -9.03
CA PRO A 322 -11.95 4.57 -9.75
C PRO A 322 -10.77 5.24 -9.05
N ALA A 323 -9.63 4.53 -8.97
CA ALA A 323 -8.47 5.06 -8.26
C ALA A 323 -7.16 4.66 -8.92
N ALA A 324 -6.15 5.54 -8.79
CA ALA A 324 -4.79 5.31 -9.26
C ALA A 324 -3.76 5.86 -8.27
N ASN A 325 -2.54 5.38 -8.34
CA ASN A 325 -1.41 5.93 -7.60
C ASN A 325 -0.65 6.89 -8.52
N PHE A 326 -0.29 8.06 -8.00
CA PHE A 326 0.50 9.06 -8.70
C PHE A 326 1.17 10.01 -7.71
N GLY A 327 2.49 9.96 -7.62
CA GLY A 327 3.24 10.84 -6.72
C GLY A 327 4.74 10.82 -6.98
N PRO A 328 5.48 11.64 -6.23
CA PRO A 328 6.92 11.76 -6.33
C PRO A 328 7.62 10.59 -5.66
N GLY A 329 8.92 10.45 -5.94
CA GLY A 329 9.78 9.47 -5.30
C GLY A 329 9.75 8.09 -5.97
N ASP A 330 10.79 7.33 -5.70
CA ASP A 330 11.00 5.98 -6.23
C ASP A 330 10.51 4.94 -5.22
N ALA A 331 9.48 4.18 -5.58
CA ALA A 331 8.92 3.11 -4.74
C ALA A 331 9.94 2.01 -4.38
N THR A 332 11.02 1.86 -5.15
CA THR A 332 12.05 0.86 -4.85
C THR A 332 12.94 1.25 -3.66
N LEU A 333 12.91 2.53 -3.27
CA LEU A 333 13.63 3.07 -2.12
C LEU A 333 12.79 3.05 -0.84
N ALA A 334 11.46 2.92 -0.96
CA ALA A 334 10.56 2.82 0.19
C ALA A 334 10.97 1.70 1.13
N HIS A 335 10.86 1.94 2.44
CA HIS A 335 11.21 0.97 3.51
C HIS A 335 12.69 0.52 3.53
N THR A 336 13.58 1.26 2.88
CA THR A 336 15.02 0.97 2.90
C THR A 336 15.81 1.99 3.73
N SER A 337 17.02 1.62 4.15
CA SER A 337 17.93 2.55 4.83
C SER A 337 18.38 3.72 3.96
N ASN A 338 18.17 3.65 2.65
CA ASN A 338 18.55 4.66 1.66
C ASN A 338 17.35 5.45 1.13
N GLU A 339 16.23 5.39 1.81
CA GLU A 339 15.02 6.10 1.40
C GLU A 339 15.29 7.60 1.24
N GLN A 340 14.90 8.12 0.09
CA GLN A 340 15.05 9.53 -0.28
C GLN A 340 14.02 9.95 -1.32
N VAL A 341 13.80 11.25 -1.40
CA VAL A 341 13.04 11.89 -2.47
C VAL A 341 13.88 12.99 -3.12
N GLU A 342 13.92 13.00 -4.44
CA GLU A 342 14.65 14.02 -5.20
C GLU A 342 13.79 15.29 -5.38
N ARG A 343 14.44 16.45 -5.34
CA ARG A 343 13.79 17.76 -5.59
C ARG A 343 13.10 17.79 -6.96
N SER A 344 13.71 17.16 -7.97
CA SER A 344 13.19 17.12 -9.33
C SER A 344 11.90 16.32 -9.48
N SER A 345 11.58 15.45 -8.52
CA SER A 345 10.36 14.63 -8.53
C SER A 345 9.19 15.27 -7.76
N ILE A 346 9.44 16.32 -6.99
CA ILE A 346 8.47 17.08 -6.21
C ILE A 346 8.09 18.35 -6.98
#